data_8bf140a9a1482da061f925b5e5413614
#
_entry.id   8bf140a9a1482da061f925b5e5413614
#
_cell.length_a   1.000
_cell.length_b   1.000
_cell.length_c   1.000
_cell.angle_alpha   90.00
_cell.angle_beta   90.00
_cell.angle_gamma   90.00
#
_symmetry.space_group_name_H-M   'P 1'
#
loop_
_entity.id
_entity.type
_entity.pdbx_description
1 polymer ?
#
loop_
_entity_poly.entity_id
_entity_poly.type
_entity_poly.pdbx_seq_one_letter_code
_entity_poly.pdbx_strand_id
1 'polypeptide(L)'
;MTHREWGPSGTLSKELLIGRIESGRRLAQVVVTIRDEVGAVASVNALIATLNIDIRQSMSYSLPGDSLAIYNAFVVFNDPKVSLVQLVERLEESRHVVKAEALEGREGVIVDGISFPVNWQGRRTVILSQPATTRMFEAMRFNLGSGGEVVLYQQGITYGKELAEFFVARLGKDYLSRNFEYTLRILAATGWGVPEFVGRGGGFPDMTVSMLSCFECDGARASQPICCFMRGFLSGISSTIAGHTVHCDESRCLARGDPRCEFNLRSGRSTITR
;
A
#
# COMPACT_ATOMS: atom_id res chain seq x y z
N MET A 1 11.40 0.76 -25.55
CA MET A 1 11.73 -0.02 -24.34
C MET A 1 11.81 0.97 -23.20
N THR A 2 10.74 1.13 -22.43
CA THR A 2 10.71 1.99 -21.24
C THR A 2 11.53 1.29 -20.15
N HIS A 3 12.60 1.95 -19.70
CA HIS A 3 13.41 1.51 -18.59
C HIS A 3 12.49 1.23 -17.38
N ARG A 4 12.60 0.03 -16.79
CA ARG A 4 12.04 -0.23 -15.46
C ARG A 4 12.75 0.73 -14.51
N GLU A 5 12.04 1.76 -14.07
CA GLU A 5 12.56 2.64 -13.04
C GLU A 5 12.60 1.84 -11.73
N TRP A 6 13.82 1.49 -11.34
CA TRP A 6 14.07 1.00 -9.99
C TRP A 6 13.85 2.18 -9.04
N GLY A 7 13.05 1.99 -8.02
CA GLY A 7 12.88 2.98 -6.96
C GLY A 7 14.20 3.29 -6.25
N PRO A 8 14.23 4.36 -5.45
CA PRO A 8 15.47 4.90 -4.82
C PRO A 8 16.28 3.90 -4.01
N SER A 9 15.72 2.76 -3.65
CA SER A 9 16.36 1.66 -2.89
C SER A 9 16.54 0.37 -3.70
N GLY A 10 16.46 0.43 -5.04
CA GLY A 10 16.47 -0.77 -5.89
C GLY A 10 15.17 -1.59 -5.81
N THR A 11 14.09 -1.03 -5.28
CA THR A 11 12.78 -1.66 -5.22
C THR A 11 12.05 -1.57 -6.55
N LEU A 12 11.26 -2.59 -6.89
CA LEU A 12 10.38 -2.55 -8.06
C LEU A 12 9.07 -1.82 -7.71
N SER A 13 8.62 -0.96 -8.63
CA SER A 13 7.28 -0.37 -8.54
C SER A 13 6.21 -1.46 -8.63
N LYS A 14 5.20 -1.35 -7.77
CA LYS A 14 4.03 -2.22 -7.74
C LYS A 14 2.83 -1.49 -8.33
N GLU A 15 2.34 -1.97 -9.48
CA GLU A 15 1.12 -1.46 -10.07
C GLU A 15 -0.11 -2.08 -9.40
N LEU A 16 -1.08 -1.25 -9.04
CA LEU A 16 -2.35 -1.69 -8.48
C LEU A 16 -3.38 -1.96 -9.58
N LEU A 17 -4.16 -3.02 -9.42
CA LEU A 17 -5.21 -3.41 -10.34
C LEU A 17 -6.47 -2.52 -10.12
N ILE A 18 -6.36 -1.25 -10.48
CA ILE A 18 -7.44 -0.24 -10.33
C ILE A 18 -7.99 0.17 -11.69
N GLY A 19 -7.10 0.33 -12.67
CA GLY A 19 -7.46 0.73 -14.01
C GLY A 19 -6.26 0.72 -14.95
N ARG A 20 -6.54 0.75 -16.26
CA ARG A 20 -5.51 0.74 -17.29
C ARG A 20 -5.93 1.55 -18.51
N ILE A 21 -4.98 2.21 -19.14
CA ILE A 21 -5.18 3.00 -20.34
C ILE A 21 -4.23 2.49 -21.43
N GLU A 22 -4.77 1.98 -22.54
CA GLU A 22 -4.02 1.60 -23.74
C GLU A 22 -4.82 2.03 -24.96
N SER A 23 -4.54 3.22 -25.48
CA SER A 23 -5.25 3.80 -26.63
C SER A 23 -5.26 2.86 -27.83
N GLY A 24 -6.42 2.74 -28.46
CA GLY A 24 -6.60 1.89 -29.65
C GLY A 24 -6.62 0.38 -29.37
N ARG A 25 -6.62 -0.04 -28.10
CA ARG A 25 -6.72 -1.45 -27.70
C ARG A 25 -8.10 -1.75 -27.14
N ARG A 26 -8.56 -2.97 -27.40
CA ARG A 26 -9.78 -3.50 -26.79
C ARG A 26 -9.44 -4.15 -25.46
N LEU A 27 -9.80 -3.48 -24.38
CA LEU A 27 -9.52 -3.89 -22.99
C LEU A 27 -10.76 -4.51 -22.35
N ALA A 28 -10.55 -5.47 -21.46
CA ALA A 28 -11.59 -5.95 -20.54
C ALA A 28 -11.01 -6.27 -19.16
N GLN A 29 -11.87 -6.22 -18.16
CA GLN A 29 -11.66 -6.83 -16.86
C GLN A 29 -12.28 -8.22 -16.87
N VAL A 30 -11.57 -9.18 -16.28
CA VAL A 30 -12.05 -10.55 -16.07
C VAL A 30 -11.87 -10.90 -14.60
N VAL A 31 -12.96 -11.26 -13.93
CA VAL A 31 -12.93 -11.72 -12.54
C VAL A 31 -13.44 -13.15 -12.50
N VAL A 32 -12.64 -14.06 -11.96
CA VAL A 32 -12.94 -15.48 -11.89
C VAL A 32 -12.88 -15.96 -10.45
N THR A 33 -13.98 -16.51 -9.97
CA THR A 33 -13.99 -17.28 -8.73
C THR A 33 -13.52 -18.68 -9.04
N ILE A 34 -12.43 -19.10 -8.45
CA ILE A 34 -11.79 -20.40 -8.67
C ILE A 34 -11.73 -21.20 -7.38
N ARG A 35 -11.63 -22.54 -7.51
CA ARG A 35 -11.27 -23.40 -6.38
C ARG A 35 -9.84 -23.08 -5.95
N ASP A 36 -9.61 -22.96 -4.64
CA ASP A 36 -8.26 -22.70 -4.11
C ASP A 36 -7.44 -24.00 -4.08
N GLU A 37 -7.00 -24.39 -5.26
CA GLU A 37 -6.22 -25.61 -5.45
C GLU A 37 -5.06 -25.40 -6.43
N VAL A 38 -4.06 -26.26 -6.32
CA VAL A 38 -2.85 -26.21 -7.17
C VAL A 38 -3.23 -26.32 -8.65
N GLY A 39 -2.75 -25.36 -9.47
CA GLY A 39 -2.98 -25.34 -10.90
C GLY A 39 -4.21 -24.54 -11.35
N ALA A 40 -5.10 -24.10 -10.46
CA ALA A 40 -6.29 -23.34 -10.83
C ALA A 40 -5.97 -22.06 -11.61
N VAL A 41 -5.08 -21.21 -11.08
CA VAL A 41 -4.62 -19.98 -11.76
C VAL A 41 -3.95 -20.27 -13.10
N ALA A 42 -3.11 -21.33 -13.15
CA ALA A 42 -2.45 -21.74 -14.39
C ALA A 42 -3.47 -22.17 -15.47
N SER A 43 -4.52 -22.89 -15.07
CA SER A 43 -5.62 -23.27 -15.96
C SER A 43 -6.35 -22.05 -16.54
N VAL A 44 -6.69 -21.06 -15.71
CA VAL A 44 -7.32 -19.81 -16.16
C VAL A 44 -6.44 -19.08 -17.17
N ASN A 45 -5.14 -18.91 -16.85
CA ASN A 45 -4.21 -18.23 -17.75
C ASN A 45 -4.04 -18.98 -19.08
N ALA A 46 -3.99 -20.31 -19.07
CA ALA A 46 -3.90 -21.11 -20.28
C ALA A 46 -5.14 -20.95 -21.17
N LEU A 47 -6.33 -20.96 -20.59
CA LEU A 47 -7.59 -20.74 -21.34
C LEU A 47 -7.64 -19.35 -21.98
N ILE A 48 -7.29 -18.31 -21.25
CA ILE A 48 -7.20 -16.93 -21.77
C ILE A 48 -6.25 -16.88 -22.98
N ALA A 49 -5.09 -17.53 -22.86
CA ALA A 49 -4.08 -17.57 -23.93
C ALA A 49 -4.57 -18.30 -25.18
N THR A 50 -5.38 -19.38 -25.05
CA THR A 50 -5.94 -20.12 -26.21
C THR A 50 -6.88 -19.27 -27.07
N LEU A 51 -7.45 -18.22 -26.49
CA LEU A 51 -8.29 -17.24 -27.19
C LEU A 51 -7.51 -16.07 -27.78
N ASN A 52 -6.18 -16.13 -27.81
CA ASN A 52 -5.32 -15.04 -28.24
C ASN A 52 -5.57 -13.71 -27.49
N ILE A 53 -5.87 -13.84 -26.20
CA ILE A 53 -6.07 -12.72 -25.28
C ILE A 53 -4.80 -12.57 -24.44
N ASP A 54 -4.29 -11.33 -24.33
CA ASP A 54 -3.07 -11.02 -23.60
C ASP A 54 -3.39 -10.46 -22.21
N ILE A 55 -2.79 -11.03 -21.17
CA ILE A 55 -2.95 -10.59 -19.79
C ILE A 55 -1.98 -9.45 -19.52
N ARG A 56 -2.52 -8.26 -19.28
CA ARG A 56 -1.71 -7.06 -18.98
C ARG A 56 -1.35 -6.93 -17.53
N GLN A 57 -2.28 -7.32 -16.67
CA GLN A 57 -2.11 -7.28 -15.23
C GLN A 57 -3.05 -8.30 -14.60
N SER A 58 -2.60 -9.00 -13.58
CA SER A 58 -3.47 -9.91 -12.84
C SER A 58 -3.09 -9.95 -11.36
N MET A 59 -4.08 -10.28 -10.55
CA MET A 59 -3.95 -10.51 -9.11
C MET A 59 -4.80 -11.73 -8.74
N SER A 60 -4.28 -12.58 -7.87
CA SER A 60 -5.05 -13.66 -7.28
C SER A 60 -4.86 -13.68 -5.77
N TYR A 61 -5.91 -14.06 -5.05
CA TYR A 61 -5.87 -14.20 -3.59
C TYR A 61 -6.93 -15.18 -3.12
N SER A 62 -6.58 -15.96 -2.08
CA SER A 62 -7.51 -16.89 -1.40
C SER A 62 -8.49 -16.11 -0.53
N LEU A 63 -9.73 -16.56 -0.47
CA LEU A 63 -10.73 -16.02 0.44
C LEU A 63 -10.54 -16.62 1.84
N PRO A 64 -10.47 -15.78 2.90
CA PRO A 64 -10.27 -16.30 4.26
C PRO A 64 -11.38 -17.25 4.69
N GLY A 65 -11.00 -18.47 5.10
CA GLY A 65 -11.92 -19.49 5.62
C GLY A 65 -12.73 -20.22 4.54
N ASP A 66 -12.43 -20.03 3.26
CA ASP A 66 -13.09 -20.69 2.13
C ASP A 66 -12.09 -21.53 1.33
N SER A 67 -12.59 -22.51 0.58
CA SER A 67 -11.86 -23.29 -0.43
C SER A 67 -11.84 -22.58 -1.80
N LEU A 68 -12.12 -21.28 -1.83
CA LEU A 68 -12.22 -20.45 -3.01
C LEU A 68 -11.14 -19.37 -3.03
N ALA A 69 -10.75 -19.00 -4.25
CA ALA A 69 -9.88 -17.87 -4.52
C ALA A 69 -10.47 -17.00 -5.62
N ILE A 70 -10.05 -15.73 -5.64
CA ILE A 70 -10.40 -14.79 -6.70
C ILE A 70 -9.17 -14.61 -7.59
N TYR A 71 -9.40 -14.67 -8.89
CA TYR A 71 -8.49 -14.22 -9.93
C TYR A 71 -9.12 -13.00 -10.61
N ASN A 72 -8.41 -11.86 -10.63
CA ASN A 72 -8.83 -10.62 -11.29
C ASN A 72 -7.74 -10.19 -12.26
N ALA A 73 -8.10 -9.86 -13.50
CA ALA A 73 -7.15 -9.46 -14.52
C ALA A 73 -7.70 -8.38 -15.46
N PHE A 74 -6.81 -7.50 -15.91
CA PHE A 74 -7.03 -6.69 -17.10
C PHE A 74 -6.37 -7.36 -18.30
N VAL A 75 -7.15 -7.53 -19.36
CA VAL A 75 -6.78 -8.26 -20.56
C VAL A 75 -6.97 -7.42 -21.82
N VAL A 76 -6.22 -7.76 -22.89
CA VAL A 76 -6.33 -7.16 -24.22
C VAL A 76 -6.71 -8.23 -25.22
N PHE A 77 -7.76 -8.00 -25.99
CA PHE A 77 -8.16 -8.83 -27.10
C PHE A 77 -7.32 -8.52 -28.33
N ASN A 78 -6.58 -9.50 -28.82
CA ASN A 78 -5.82 -9.39 -30.06
C ASN A 78 -6.64 -9.79 -31.29
N ASP A 79 -7.69 -10.61 -31.11
CA ASP A 79 -8.65 -10.96 -32.15
C ASP A 79 -10.00 -10.25 -31.88
N PRO A 80 -10.47 -9.37 -32.79
CA PRO A 80 -11.72 -8.66 -32.64
C PRO A 80 -12.97 -9.58 -32.73
N LYS A 81 -12.81 -10.81 -33.25
CA LYS A 81 -13.89 -11.78 -33.36
C LYS A 81 -14.22 -12.49 -32.04
N VAL A 82 -13.28 -12.52 -31.11
CA VAL A 82 -13.52 -13.12 -29.79
C VAL A 82 -14.39 -12.20 -28.95
N SER A 83 -15.54 -12.70 -28.51
CA SER A 83 -16.46 -11.95 -27.65
C SER A 83 -16.18 -12.17 -26.17
N LEU A 84 -16.66 -11.26 -25.31
CA LEU A 84 -16.63 -11.45 -23.84
C LEU A 84 -17.42 -12.70 -23.43
N VAL A 85 -18.55 -12.96 -24.11
CA VAL A 85 -19.38 -14.14 -23.84
C VAL A 85 -18.58 -15.41 -24.06
N GLN A 86 -17.90 -15.53 -25.20
CA GLN A 86 -17.03 -16.68 -25.49
C GLN A 86 -15.91 -16.85 -24.46
N LEU A 87 -15.33 -15.74 -23.97
CA LEU A 87 -14.32 -15.81 -22.92
C LEU A 87 -14.90 -16.36 -21.62
N VAL A 88 -16.05 -15.83 -21.17
CA VAL A 88 -16.73 -16.29 -19.95
C VAL A 88 -17.13 -17.75 -20.05
N GLU A 89 -17.81 -18.16 -21.13
CA GLU A 89 -18.23 -19.55 -21.38
C GLU A 89 -17.02 -20.49 -21.35
N ARG A 90 -15.91 -20.12 -22.02
CA ARG A 90 -14.72 -20.94 -22.07
C ARG A 90 -14.03 -21.07 -20.71
N LEU A 91 -14.06 -20.04 -19.89
CA LEU A 91 -13.54 -20.10 -18.52
C LEU A 91 -14.39 -21.01 -17.64
N GLU A 92 -15.72 -20.94 -17.76
CA GLU A 92 -16.67 -21.73 -16.95
C GLU A 92 -16.70 -23.22 -17.33
N GLU A 93 -16.17 -23.62 -18.50
CA GLU A 93 -15.93 -25.03 -18.84
C GLU A 93 -14.84 -25.70 -17.98
N SER A 94 -13.98 -24.90 -17.33
CA SER A 94 -12.91 -25.43 -16.49
C SER A 94 -13.43 -25.95 -15.16
N ARG A 95 -13.03 -27.15 -14.78
CA ARG A 95 -13.36 -27.72 -13.46
C ARG A 95 -12.89 -26.90 -12.28
N HIS A 96 -11.90 -26.04 -12.48
CA HIS A 96 -11.34 -25.17 -11.46
C HIS A 96 -12.12 -23.87 -11.27
N VAL A 97 -12.97 -23.51 -12.24
CA VAL A 97 -13.77 -22.27 -12.22
C VAL A 97 -15.14 -22.54 -11.63
N VAL A 98 -15.53 -21.69 -10.71
CA VAL A 98 -16.87 -21.70 -10.09
C VAL A 98 -17.77 -20.68 -10.77
N LYS A 99 -17.20 -19.51 -11.12
CA LYS A 99 -17.91 -18.43 -11.79
C LYS A 99 -16.91 -17.52 -12.51
N ALA A 100 -17.27 -17.02 -13.68
CA ALA A 100 -16.52 -15.99 -14.37
C ALA A 100 -17.40 -14.79 -14.71
N GLU A 101 -16.86 -13.59 -14.58
CA GLU A 101 -17.48 -12.33 -14.95
C GLU A 101 -16.51 -11.51 -15.78
N ALA A 102 -17.01 -10.77 -16.76
CA ALA A 102 -16.19 -9.90 -17.57
C ALA A 102 -16.89 -8.56 -17.84
N LEU A 103 -16.09 -7.49 -17.84
CA LEU A 103 -16.53 -6.12 -18.12
C LEU A 103 -15.67 -5.54 -19.23
N GLU A 104 -16.28 -5.02 -20.28
CA GLU A 104 -15.55 -4.39 -21.39
C GLU A 104 -15.18 -2.94 -21.05
N GLY A 105 -13.94 -2.57 -21.36
CA GLY A 105 -13.47 -1.20 -21.30
C GLY A 105 -14.05 -0.34 -22.43
N ARG A 106 -13.81 0.96 -22.36
CA ARG A 106 -14.29 1.91 -23.37
C ARG A 106 -13.12 2.70 -23.93
N GLU A 107 -13.01 2.75 -25.25
CA GLU A 107 -12.00 3.57 -25.98
C GLU A 107 -10.56 3.39 -25.48
N GLY A 108 -10.18 2.14 -25.14
CA GLY A 108 -8.85 1.84 -24.63
C GLY A 108 -8.65 2.18 -23.15
N VAL A 109 -9.73 2.36 -22.39
CA VAL A 109 -9.71 2.58 -20.95
C VAL A 109 -10.52 1.49 -20.25
N ILE A 110 -9.95 0.90 -19.20
CA ILE A 110 -10.64 0.01 -18.27
C ILE A 110 -10.41 0.49 -16.84
N VAL A 111 -11.46 0.47 -16.04
CA VAL A 111 -11.41 0.70 -14.59
C VAL A 111 -12.03 -0.50 -13.91
N ASP A 112 -11.52 -0.91 -12.78
CA ASP A 112 -12.11 -2.01 -12.00
C ASP A 112 -13.55 -1.65 -11.61
N GLY A 113 -14.51 -2.29 -12.24
CA GLY A 113 -15.94 -2.07 -12.04
C GLY A 113 -16.65 -3.25 -11.34
N ILE A 114 -15.89 -4.30 -10.99
CA ILE A 114 -16.42 -5.52 -10.39
C ILE A 114 -16.02 -5.64 -8.92
N SER A 115 -14.80 -5.23 -8.57
CA SER A 115 -14.23 -5.48 -7.24
C SER A 115 -14.48 -4.31 -6.27
N PHE A 116 -15.21 -4.58 -5.19
CA PHE A 116 -15.42 -3.63 -4.09
C PHE A 116 -15.80 -4.38 -2.82
N PRO A 117 -15.34 -3.95 -1.63
CA PRO A 117 -14.37 -2.88 -1.36
C PRO A 117 -12.90 -3.32 -1.53
N VAL A 118 -11.97 -2.35 -1.57
CA VAL A 118 -10.57 -2.66 -1.39
C VAL A 118 -10.32 -3.03 0.07
N ASN A 119 -9.80 -4.22 0.29
CA ASN A 119 -9.54 -4.73 1.64
C ASN A 119 -8.05 -5.03 1.85
N TRP A 120 -7.59 -4.79 3.08
CA TRP A 120 -6.34 -5.29 3.56
C TRP A 120 -6.54 -6.02 4.88
N GLN A 121 -6.27 -7.34 4.89
CA GLN A 121 -6.47 -8.20 6.06
C GLN A 121 -7.88 -8.08 6.68
N GLY A 122 -8.92 -8.06 5.83
CA GLY A 122 -10.31 -7.93 6.23
C GLY A 122 -10.75 -6.51 6.63
N ARG A 123 -9.87 -5.52 6.53
CA ARG A 123 -10.23 -4.11 6.77
C ARG A 123 -10.41 -3.38 5.47
N ARG A 124 -11.55 -2.70 5.32
CA ARG A 124 -11.77 -1.79 4.19
C ARG A 124 -10.70 -0.70 4.19
N THR A 125 -10.07 -0.53 3.05
CA THR A 125 -8.97 0.41 2.83
C THR A 125 -9.37 1.43 1.75
N VAL A 126 -8.90 2.65 1.88
CA VAL A 126 -9.04 3.71 0.88
C VAL A 126 -7.65 4.01 0.32
N ILE A 127 -7.55 4.11 -1.00
CA ILE A 127 -6.30 4.44 -1.70
C ILE A 127 -6.33 5.92 -2.06
N LEU A 128 -5.30 6.65 -1.64
CA LEU A 128 -5.07 8.04 -2.01
C LEU A 128 -3.75 8.16 -2.76
N SER A 129 -3.73 8.98 -3.81
CA SER A 129 -2.47 9.23 -4.52
C SER A 129 -1.53 10.10 -3.69
N GLN A 130 -0.24 9.80 -3.71
CA GLN A 130 0.78 10.56 -2.99
C GLN A 130 0.74 12.07 -3.31
N PRO A 131 0.69 12.53 -4.58
CA PRO A 131 0.66 13.95 -4.88
C PRO A 131 -0.56 14.68 -4.30
N ALA A 132 -1.73 14.03 -4.30
CA ALA A 132 -2.93 14.62 -3.72
C ALA A 132 -2.81 14.73 -2.19
N THR A 133 -2.31 13.70 -1.53
CA THR A 133 -2.11 13.70 -0.07
C THR A 133 -1.11 14.76 0.36
N THR A 134 0.02 14.88 -0.35
CA THR A 134 1.02 15.92 -0.07
C THR A 134 0.42 17.32 -0.19
N ARG A 135 -0.34 17.59 -1.27
CA ARG A 135 -1.02 18.90 -1.45
C ARG A 135 -2.07 19.18 -0.38
N MET A 136 -2.78 18.17 0.09
CA MET A 136 -3.70 18.33 1.23
C MET A 136 -2.96 18.77 2.49
N PHE A 137 -1.80 18.19 2.77
CA PHE A 137 -0.96 18.56 3.91
C PHE A 137 -0.35 19.95 3.75
N GLU A 138 0.11 20.31 2.56
CA GLU A 138 0.59 21.66 2.24
C GLU A 138 -0.51 22.69 2.44
N ALA A 139 -1.72 22.45 1.95
CA ALA A 139 -2.86 23.33 2.13
C ALA A 139 -3.22 23.51 3.62
N MET A 140 -3.12 22.46 4.42
CA MET A 140 -3.34 22.53 5.86
C MET A 140 -2.29 23.40 6.56
N ARG A 141 -1.00 23.26 6.21
CA ARG A 141 0.07 24.13 6.73
C ARG A 141 -0.11 25.57 6.28
N PHE A 142 -0.45 25.79 5.01
CA PHE A 142 -0.63 27.13 4.46
C PHE A 142 -1.80 27.88 5.14
N ASN A 143 -2.94 27.22 5.33
CA ASN A 143 -4.14 27.87 5.86
C ASN A 143 -4.13 28.04 7.38
N LEU A 144 -3.46 27.13 8.11
CA LEU A 144 -3.51 27.09 9.58
C LEU A 144 -2.15 27.39 10.25
N GLY A 145 -1.08 27.57 9.47
CA GLY A 145 0.27 27.79 10.02
C GLY A 145 0.71 26.68 10.98
N SER A 146 1.26 27.05 12.12
CA SER A 146 1.68 26.10 13.16
C SER A 146 0.52 25.26 13.72
N GLY A 147 -0.72 25.77 13.68
CA GLY A 147 -1.91 24.97 14.01
C GLY A 147 -2.10 23.79 13.06
N GLY A 148 -1.83 23.98 11.78
CA GLY A 148 -1.86 22.89 10.78
C GLY A 148 -0.82 21.79 11.06
N GLU A 149 0.37 22.16 11.52
CA GLU A 149 1.40 21.20 11.93
C GLU A 149 0.96 20.37 13.14
N VAL A 150 0.33 21.01 14.14
CA VAL A 150 -0.23 20.31 15.30
C VAL A 150 -1.33 19.35 14.88
N VAL A 151 -2.24 19.77 13.99
CA VAL A 151 -3.32 18.91 13.49
C VAL A 151 -2.75 17.69 12.74
N LEU A 152 -1.79 17.90 11.85
CA LEU A 152 -1.13 16.81 11.12
C LEU A 152 -0.45 15.82 12.08
N TYR A 153 0.25 16.31 13.08
CA TYR A 153 0.89 15.48 14.10
C TYR A 153 -0.14 14.63 14.87
N GLN A 154 -1.24 15.22 15.30
CA GLN A 154 -2.31 14.53 16.01
C GLN A 154 -3.02 13.48 15.13
N GLN A 155 -3.24 13.79 13.84
CA GLN A 155 -3.76 12.82 12.88
C GLN A 155 -2.80 11.64 12.71
N GLY A 156 -1.49 11.92 12.65
CA GLY A 156 -0.46 10.88 12.62
C GLY A 156 -0.53 9.98 13.84
N ILE A 157 -0.58 10.56 15.07
CA ILE A 157 -0.72 9.78 16.31
C ILE A 157 -1.94 8.87 16.24
N THR A 158 -3.10 9.42 15.85
CA THR A 158 -4.36 8.67 15.79
C THR A 158 -4.25 7.50 14.80
N TYR A 159 -3.69 7.75 13.62
CA TYR A 159 -3.52 6.70 12.61
C TYR A 159 -2.52 5.63 13.06
N GLY A 160 -1.39 6.04 13.63
CA GLY A 160 -0.37 5.11 14.13
C GLY A 160 -0.89 4.23 15.26
N LYS A 161 -1.68 4.81 16.19
CA LYS A 161 -2.35 4.08 17.26
C LYS A 161 -3.33 3.04 16.70
N GLU A 162 -4.22 3.44 15.82
CA GLU A 162 -5.22 2.56 15.20
C GLU A 162 -4.57 1.37 14.46
N LEU A 163 -3.48 1.64 13.72
CA LEU A 163 -2.72 0.59 13.04
C LEU A 163 -2.02 -0.34 14.02
N ALA A 164 -1.45 0.20 15.09
CA ALA A 164 -0.80 -0.59 16.14
C ALA A 164 -1.80 -1.49 16.86
N GLU A 165 -2.98 -0.98 17.23
CA GLU A 165 -4.05 -1.76 17.87
C GLU A 165 -4.49 -2.94 16.98
N PHE A 166 -4.60 -2.71 15.67
CA PHE A 166 -4.88 -3.76 14.70
C PHE A 166 -3.82 -4.87 14.70
N PHE A 167 -2.54 -4.50 14.73
CA PHE A 167 -1.46 -5.48 14.78
C PHE A 167 -1.35 -6.17 16.14
N VAL A 168 -1.51 -5.41 17.24
CA VAL A 168 -1.47 -5.95 18.60
C VAL A 168 -2.53 -7.03 18.80
N ALA A 169 -3.73 -6.81 18.31
CA ALA A 169 -4.83 -7.77 18.40
C ALA A 169 -4.52 -9.11 17.68
N ARG A 170 -3.63 -9.11 16.68
CA ARG A 170 -3.30 -10.31 15.89
C ARG A 170 -1.99 -10.97 16.27
N LEU A 171 -1.00 -10.18 16.65
CA LEU A 171 0.38 -10.64 16.81
C LEU A 171 0.89 -10.50 18.26
N GLY A 172 0.23 -9.68 19.06
CA GLY A 172 0.66 -9.34 20.42
C GLY A 172 1.79 -8.31 20.47
N LYS A 173 1.88 -7.59 21.59
CA LYS A 173 2.89 -6.52 21.80
C LYS A 173 4.32 -7.03 21.78
N ASP A 174 4.57 -8.19 22.37
CA ASP A 174 5.91 -8.77 22.46
C ASP A 174 6.49 -9.12 21.09
N TYR A 175 5.65 -9.65 20.18
CA TYR A 175 6.06 -9.92 18.81
C TYR A 175 6.42 -8.61 18.10
N LEU A 176 5.56 -7.61 18.21
CA LEU A 176 5.73 -6.32 17.52
C LEU A 176 6.94 -5.55 18.04
N SER A 177 7.20 -5.58 19.32
CA SER A 177 8.40 -4.95 19.92
C SER A 177 9.68 -5.57 19.39
N ARG A 178 9.75 -6.89 19.32
CA ARG A 178 10.93 -7.60 18.79
C ARG A 178 11.09 -7.47 17.27
N ASN A 179 10.00 -7.28 16.55
CA ASN A 179 9.95 -7.23 15.09
C ASN A 179 9.50 -5.87 14.56
N PHE A 180 9.73 -4.79 15.31
CA PHE A 180 9.27 -3.44 14.97
C PHE A 180 9.78 -2.98 13.61
N GLU A 181 11.05 -3.19 13.33
CA GLU A 181 11.66 -2.87 12.04
C GLU A 181 10.94 -3.59 10.88
N TYR A 182 10.65 -4.89 11.05
CA TYR A 182 9.91 -5.66 10.05
C TYR A 182 8.48 -5.14 9.88
N THR A 183 7.82 -4.76 10.99
CA THR A 183 6.46 -4.21 10.99
C THR A 183 6.40 -2.90 10.20
N LEU A 184 7.40 -2.04 10.31
CA LEU A 184 7.45 -0.77 9.57
C LEU A 184 7.64 -0.94 8.05
N ARG A 185 8.00 -2.13 7.55
CA ARG A 185 8.01 -2.38 6.09
C ARG A 185 6.64 -2.19 5.44
N ILE A 186 5.56 -2.15 6.22
CA ILE A 186 4.22 -1.79 5.73
C ILE A 186 4.22 -0.41 5.06
N LEU A 187 5.06 0.52 5.50
CA LEU A 187 5.17 1.86 4.92
C LEU A 187 5.62 1.81 3.45
N ALA A 188 6.60 0.94 3.14
CA ALA A 188 7.00 0.72 1.76
C ALA A 188 5.91 -0.01 0.96
N ALA A 189 5.27 -1.02 1.55
CA ALA A 189 4.20 -1.78 0.91
C ALA A 189 2.98 -0.93 0.56
N THR A 190 2.74 0.15 1.30
CA THR A 190 1.63 1.10 1.10
C THR A 190 2.03 2.40 0.41
N GLY A 191 3.30 2.53 -0.01
CA GLY A 191 3.79 3.67 -0.78
C GLY A 191 4.09 4.93 0.04
N TRP A 192 4.26 4.82 1.38
CA TRP A 192 4.55 5.98 2.23
C TRP A 192 6.02 6.38 2.24
N GLY A 193 6.90 5.43 1.92
CA GLY A 193 8.34 5.60 1.89
C GLY A 193 9.04 4.31 2.27
N VAL A 194 10.35 4.24 2.01
CA VAL A 194 11.15 3.04 2.31
C VAL A 194 11.89 3.24 3.64
N PRO A 195 11.47 2.55 4.72
CA PRO A 195 12.14 2.65 6.00
C PRO A 195 13.48 1.89 5.96
N GLU A 196 14.50 2.51 6.50
CA GLU A 196 15.81 1.95 6.78
C GLU A 196 16.13 2.13 8.26
N PHE A 197 16.75 1.14 8.86
CA PHE A 197 17.07 1.17 10.28
C PHE A 197 18.56 1.37 10.45
N VAL A 198 18.92 2.49 11.05
CA VAL A 198 20.31 2.80 11.37
C VAL A 198 20.56 2.34 12.81
N GLY A 199 21.27 1.25 12.96
CA GLY A 199 21.62 0.68 14.27
C GLY A 199 22.53 1.62 15.06
N ARG A 200 21.96 2.66 15.68
CA ARG A 200 22.62 3.48 16.70
C ARG A 200 21.94 3.21 18.03
N GLY A 201 22.45 2.20 18.73
CA GLY A 201 22.36 1.98 20.17
C GLY A 201 20.96 2.07 20.78
N GLY A 202 20.44 0.98 21.24
CA GLY A 202 19.16 0.85 21.90
C GLY A 202 18.19 0.05 21.02
N GLY A 203 17.58 -0.98 21.58
CA GLY A 203 16.46 -1.68 20.94
C GLY A 203 15.21 -0.82 20.98
N PHE A 204 14.11 -1.30 20.34
CA PHE A 204 12.81 -0.67 20.45
C PHE A 204 12.45 -0.35 21.92
N PRO A 205 11.90 0.86 22.22
CA PRO A 205 11.50 1.90 21.27
C PRO A 205 12.55 3.00 21.00
N ASP A 206 13.71 2.98 21.64
CA ASP A 206 14.73 4.03 21.54
C ASP A 206 15.62 3.79 20.32
N MET A 207 15.20 4.27 19.15
CA MET A 207 15.84 4.00 17.87
C MET A 207 15.66 5.13 16.86
N THR A 208 16.46 5.10 15.78
CA THR A 208 16.32 6.00 14.64
C THR A 208 15.74 5.24 13.44
N VAL A 209 14.65 5.77 12.88
CA VAL A 209 14.05 5.31 11.63
C VAL A 209 14.43 6.31 10.53
N SER A 210 15.18 5.85 9.55
CA SER A 210 15.44 6.61 8.32
C SER A 210 14.36 6.29 7.29
N MET A 211 14.00 7.27 6.43
CA MET A 211 12.98 7.10 5.42
C MET A 211 13.46 7.68 4.09
N LEU A 212 13.56 6.84 3.08
CA LEU A 212 13.71 7.27 1.69
C LEU A 212 12.34 7.52 1.07
N SER A 213 12.24 8.50 0.17
CA SER A 213 10.99 8.85 -0.54
C SER A 213 9.78 9.01 0.39
N CYS A 214 9.96 9.80 1.46
CA CYS A 214 8.87 10.06 2.41
C CYS A 214 7.74 10.84 1.74
N PHE A 215 6.54 10.23 1.65
CA PHE A 215 5.39 10.78 0.92
C PHE A 215 4.98 12.16 1.38
N GLU A 216 5.17 12.49 2.66
CA GLU A 216 4.72 13.74 3.25
C GLU A 216 5.49 14.96 2.75
N CYS A 217 6.77 14.79 2.42
CA CYS A 217 7.66 15.87 2.01
C CYS A 217 8.25 15.70 0.61
N ASP A 218 7.80 14.71 -0.14
CA ASP A 218 8.28 14.46 -1.50
C ASP A 218 7.94 15.63 -2.42
N GLY A 219 8.97 16.17 -3.09
CA GLY A 219 8.85 17.35 -3.95
C GLY A 219 8.70 18.69 -3.19
N ALA A 220 8.54 18.70 -1.87
CA ALA A 220 8.45 19.92 -1.08
C ALA A 220 9.83 20.56 -0.85
N ARG A 221 9.84 21.87 -0.55
CA ARG A 221 11.03 22.62 -0.13
C ARG A 221 10.72 23.42 1.13
N ALA A 222 11.56 23.26 2.17
CA ALA A 222 11.40 23.94 3.44
C ALA A 222 12.76 24.21 4.08
N SER A 223 12.81 25.21 4.96
CA SER A 223 14.02 25.52 5.75
C SER A 223 14.15 24.66 7.01
N GLN A 224 13.06 24.02 7.43
CA GLN A 224 12.97 23.15 8.61
C GLN A 224 12.34 21.80 8.23
N PRO A 225 12.52 20.75 9.05
CA PRO A 225 11.79 19.50 8.90
C PRO A 225 10.28 19.71 8.95
N ILE A 226 9.53 19.04 8.06
CA ILE A 226 8.08 19.28 7.90
C ILE A 226 7.22 18.02 8.05
N CYS A 227 7.79 16.84 8.30
CA CYS A 227 7.06 15.59 8.35
C CYS A 227 6.29 15.40 9.66
N CYS A 228 5.35 16.30 9.93
CA CYS A 228 4.58 16.31 11.18
C CYS A 228 3.68 15.09 11.32
N PHE A 229 3.01 14.68 10.25
CA PHE A 229 2.17 13.49 10.24
C PHE A 229 3.01 12.22 10.50
N MET A 230 4.14 12.07 9.81
CA MET A 230 5.02 10.90 10.01
C MET A 230 5.60 10.86 11.43
N ARG A 231 6.00 11.99 12.02
CA ARG A 231 6.40 12.05 13.43
C ARG A 231 5.29 11.57 14.35
N GLY A 232 4.08 12.07 14.13
CA GLY A 232 2.90 11.63 14.88
C GLY A 232 2.62 10.14 14.72
N PHE A 233 2.66 9.64 13.47
CA PHE A 233 2.45 8.22 13.16
C PHE A 233 3.45 7.32 13.91
N LEU A 234 4.74 7.63 13.80
CA LEU A 234 5.79 6.86 14.47
C LEU A 234 5.68 6.94 16.01
N SER A 235 5.32 8.10 16.56
CA SER A 235 5.01 8.26 17.97
C SER A 235 3.82 7.40 18.40
N GLY A 236 2.71 7.45 17.65
CA GLY A 236 1.48 6.72 17.95
C GLY A 236 1.64 5.21 17.92
N ILE A 237 2.23 4.68 16.83
CA ILE A 237 2.46 3.23 16.68
C ILE A 237 3.42 2.71 17.76
N SER A 238 4.54 3.43 18.00
CA SER A 238 5.53 3.02 18.98
C SER A 238 5.00 3.08 20.41
N SER A 239 4.26 4.13 20.78
CA SER A 239 3.67 4.27 22.11
C SER A 239 2.67 3.15 22.42
N THR A 240 1.84 2.78 21.44
CA THR A 240 0.86 1.73 21.61
C THR A 240 1.50 0.36 21.80
N ILE A 241 2.54 0.06 21.02
CA ILE A 241 3.29 -1.20 21.13
C ILE A 241 4.08 -1.24 22.46
N ALA A 242 4.79 -0.15 22.78
CA ALA A 242 5.60 -0.06 24.01
C ALA A 242 4.75 -0.04 25.29
N GLY A 243 3.49 0.42 25.21
CA GLY A 243 2.61 0.59 26.36
C GLY A 243 2.93 1.82 27.23
N HIS A 244 3.76 2.72 26.75
CA HIS A 244 4.07 4.01 27.36
C HIS A 244 4.34 5.05 26.26
N THR A 245 4.40 6.33 26.64
CA THR A 245 4.63 7.41 25.68
C THR A 245 6.01 7.29 25.04
N VAL A 246 6.05 7.33 23.71
CA VAL A 246 7.26 7.42 22.90
C VAL A 246 7.18 8.70 22.08
N HIS A 247 8.14 9.58 22.23
CA HIS A 247 8.27 10.81 21.45
C HIS A 247 9.03 10.53 20.15
N CYS A 248 8.69 11.28 19.09
CA CYS A 248 9.36 11.20 17.81
C CYS A 248 9.75 12.59 17.32
N ASP A 249 11.04 12.82 17.12
CA ASP A 249 11.59 14.04 16.56
C ASP A 249 12.21 13.79 15.20
N GLU A 250 12.04 14.72 14.25
CA GLU A 250 12.67 14.66 12.93
C GLU A 250 13.96 15.48 12.94
N SER A 251 15.09 14.84 12.71
CA SER A 251 16.41 15.48 12.69
C SER A 251 16.89 15.84 11.27
N ARG A 252 16.43 15.11 10.25
CA ARG A 252 16.70 15.35 8.83
C ARG A 252 15.42 15.22 8.02
N CYS A 253 15.30 16.01 6.95
CA CYS A 253 14.12 16.02 6.08
C CYS A 253 14.52 16.23 4.63
N LEU A 254 13.96 15.42 3.74
CA LEU A 254 14.13 15.56 2.28
C LEU A 254 13.76 16.97 1.79
N ALA A 255 12.69 17.57 2.34
CA ALA A 255 12.27 18.92 1.98
C ALA A 255 13.33 20.00 2.32
N ARG A 256 14.18 19.75 3.29
CA ARG A 256 15.30 20.63 3.64
C ARG A 256 16.54 20.42 2.76
N GLY A 257 16.54 19.40 1.91
CA GLY A 257 17.65 19.02 1.06
C GLY A 257 18.55 17.93 1.67
N ASP A 258 18.16 17.33 2.79
CA ASP A 258 18.85 16.17 3.33
C ASP A 258 18.63 14.93 2.43
N PRO A 259 19.54 13.95 2.41
CA PRO A 259 19.43 12.78 1.53
C PRO A 259 18.28 11.83 1.91
N ARG A 260 17.74 11.97 3.12
CA ARG A 260 16.62 11.18 3.67
C ARG A 260 15.98 11.91 4.84
N CYS A 261 14.76 11.49 5.21
CA CYS A 261 14.21 11.87 6.52
C CYS A 261 14.75 10.96 7.62
N GLU A 262 15.06 11.50 8.80
CA GLU A 262 15.48 10.73 9.98
C GLU A 262 14.60 11.09 11.18
N PHE A 263 13.98 10.07 11.75
CA PHE A 263 13.05 10.14 12.85
C PHE A 263 13.64 9.44 14.08
N ASN A 264 13.84 10.19 15.17
CA ASN A 264 14.40 9.68 16.41
C ASN A 264 13.29 9.38 17.40
N LEU A 265 13.08 8.12 17.70
CA LEU A 265 12.15 7.63 18.70
C LEU A 265 12.83 7.60 20.06
N ARG A 266 12.17 8.10 21.10
CA ARG A 266 12.67 8.12 22.47
C ARG A 266 11.54 7.85 23.46
N SER A 267 11.79 6.96 24.39
CA SER A 267 10.90 6.73 25.53
C SER A 267 10.68 8.01 26.32
N GLY A 268 9.42 8.36 26.57
CA GLY A 268 9.10 9.40 27.54
C GLY A 268 9.61 8.98 28.91
N ARG A 269 10.46 9.77 29.54
CA ARG A 269 10.85 9.53 30.93
C ARG A 269 9.60 9.65 31.79
N SER A 270 9.20 8.56 32.43
CA SER A 270 8.22 8.60 33.51
C SER A 270 8.86 9.38 34.66
N THR A 271 8.53 10.65 34.79
CA THR A 271 8.78 11.40 36.05
C THR A 271 7.78 10.90 37.08
N ILE A 272 7.98 9.68 37.59
CA ILE A 272 7.39 9.29 38.87
C ILE A 272 8.30 9.93 39.92
N THR A 273 8.03 11.19 40.26
CA THR A 273 8.38 11.73 41.56
C THR A 273 7.53 10.99 42.58
N ARG A 274 8.21 10.13 43.37
CA ARG A 274 7.62 9.52 44.58
C ARG A 274 7.46 10.62 45.66
#